data_b91878ffa4c50eefc40171f8267d5168
#
_entry.id   b91878ffa4c50eefc40171f8267d5168
#
_cell.length_a   1.000
_cell.length_b   1.000
_cell.length_c   1.000
_cell.angle_alpha   90.00
_cell.angle_beta   90.00
_cell.angle_gamma   90.00
#
_symmetry.space_group_name_H-M   'P 1'
#
loop_
_entity.id
_entity.type
_entity.pdbx_description
1 polymer ?
#
loop_
_entity_poly.entity_id
_entity_poly.type
_entity_poly.pdbx_seq_one_letter_code
_entity_poly.pdbx_strand_id
1 'polypeptide(L)'
;AVILLFAHLISINYERMETFLFGALPFFLIYGVFAGLIVAEKHISATVILTLLAFTMMWLGGTKIRWFVIVFGSIAAIAAVIIFFTPLGEGILDKFSYAVLRIQSWLNPFNPPEGVDTWQTRQSLMAIGSGRLLGLGLAQSHQKYFYLPEPENDFIFAIVCEALGFVGALAVIILFALLVWRGIVISLSAKDKFGMLLGMGLTAQVGIQAILNICVVTNTLPNTGI
;
A
#
# COMPACT_ATOMS: atom_id res chain seq x y z
N ALA A 1 16.03 1.21 -2.25
CA ALA A 1 16.85 0.18 -2.94
C ALA A 1 16.13 -0.36 -4.18
N VAL A 2 14.90 -0.91 -4.08
CA VAL A 2 14.17 -1.55 -5.19
C VAL A 2 13.93 -0.58 -6.37
N ILE A 3 13.53 0.66 -6.10
CA ILE A 3 13.31 1.68 -7.15
C ILE A 3 14.58 1.93 -7.97
N LEU A 4 15.72 2.10 -7.29
CA LEU A 4 17.01 2.31 -7.96
C LEU A 4 17.37 1.12 -8.85
N LEU A 5 17.22 -0.09 -8.31
CA LEU A 5 17.53 -1.31 -9.02
C LEU A 5 16.62 -1.49 -10.26
N PHE A 6 15.32 -1.28 -10.09
CA PHE A 6 14.36 -1.39 -11.19
C PHE A 6 14.59 -0.30 -12.24
N ALA A 7 14.78 0.96 -11.83
CA ALA A 7 15.08 2.04 -12.76
C ALA A 7 16.33 1.76 -13.59
N HIS A 8 17.39 1.23 -12.95
CA HIS A 8 18.62 0.87 -13.62
C HIS A 8 18.43 -0.29 -14.61
N LEU A 9 17.84 -1.40 -14.16
CA LEU A 9 17.62 -2.57 -15.03
C LEU A 9 16.66 -2.29 -16.18
N ILE A 10 15.60 -1.51 -15.96
CA ILE A 10 14.67 -1.11 -17.00
C ILE A 10 15.37 -0.18 -17.99
N SER A 11 16.19 0.78 -17.55
CA SER A 11 16.87 1.70 -18.43
C SER A 11 17.84 1.01 -19.40
N ILE A 12 18.52 -0.05 -18.95
CA ILE A 12 19.41 -0.85 -19.78
C ILE A 12 18.64 -1.73 -20.77
N ASN A 13 17.53 -2.33 -20.33
CA ASN A 13 16.79 -3.31 -21.12
C ASN A 13 15.51 -2.74 -21.74
N TYR A 14 15.39 -1.42 -21.86
CA TYR A 14 14.15 -0.72 -22.22
C TYR A 14 13.49 -1.27 -23.49
N GLU A 15 14.26 -1.54 -24.54
CA GLU A 15 13.76 -2.07 -25.81
C GLU A 15 13.25 -3.53 -25.72
N ARG A 16 13.69 -4.28 -24.70
CA ARG A 16 13.31 -5.69 -24.49
C ARG A 16 12.25 -5.88 -23.40
N MET A 17 11.76 -4.79 -22.79
CA MET A 17 10.78 -4.84 -21.71
C MET A 17 9.43 -5.47 -22.10
N GLU A 18 9.13 -5.51 -23.40
CA GLU A 18 7.91 -6.19 -23.90
C GLU A 18 8.01 -7.72 -23.88
N THR A 19 9.22 -8.28 -23.75
CA THR A 19 9.45 -9.74 -23.76
C THR A 19 9.32 -10.32 -22.35
N PHE A 20 8.90 -11.59 -22.24
CA PHE A 20 8.80 -12.25 -20.94
C PHE A 20 10.17 -12.45 -20.26
N LEU A 21 11.15 -12.99 -21.01
CA LEU A 21 12.45 -13.39 -20.44
C LEU A 21 13.29 -12.20 -19.96
N PHE A 22 13.24 -11.07 -20.64
CA PHE A 22 14.07 -9.89 -20.31
C PHE A 22 13.27 -8.76 -19.66
N GLY A 23 11.95 -8.68 -19.91
CA GLY A 23 11.12 -7.59 -19.45
C GLY A 23 10.26 -7.90 -18.24
N ALA A 24 9.93 -9.17 -17.98
CA ALA A 24 9.07 -9.52 -16.85
C ALA A 24 9.78 -10.43 -15.85
N LEU A 25 10.36 -11.53 -16.30
CA LEU A 25 10.93 -12.57 -15.44
C LEU A 25 11.97 -12.05 -14.43
N PRO A 26 13.02 -11.28 -14.80
CA PRO A 26 14.03 -10.84 -13.84
C PRO A 26 13.43 -9.93 -12.76
N PHE A 27 12.45 -9.10 -13.11
CA PHE A 27 11.79 -8.22 -12.17
C PHE A 27 10.89 -8.99 -11.20
N PHE A 28 10.16 -10.00 -11.68
CA PHE A 28 9.37 -10.87 -10.81
C PHE A 28 10.25 -11.71 -9.89
N LEU A 29 11.42 -12.16 -10.32
CA LEU A 29 12.37 -12.86 -9.46
C LEU A 29 12.92 -11.96 -8.36
N ILE A 30 13.38 -10.76 -8.72
CA ILE A 30 13.87 -9.78 -7.75
C ILE A 30 12.76 -9.40 -6.77
N TYR A 31 11.57 -9.06 -7.29
CA TYR A 31 10.39 -8.77 -6.47
C TYR A 31 10.06 -9.92 -5.53
N GLY A 32 10.07 -11.16 -6.04
CA GLY A 32 9.76 -12.36 -5.25
C GLY A 32 10.69 -12.57 -4.07
N VAL A 33 12.00 -12.32 -4.26
CA VAL A 33 12.99 -12.37 -3.17
C VAL A 33 12.68 -11.32 -2.10
N PHE A 34 12.52 -10.05 -2.49
CA PHE A 34 12.23 -8.97 -1.53
C PHE A 34 10.86 -9.15 -0.84
N ALA A 35 9.83 -9.50 -1.61
CA ALA A 35 8.51 -9.76 -1.05
C ALA A 35 8.51 -10.96 -0.10
N GLY A 36 9.21 -12.03 -0.45
CA GLY A 36 9.35 -13.21 0.41
C GLY A 36 10.03 -12.90 1.73
N LEU A 37 11.08 -12.09 1.74
CA LEU A 37 11.76 -11.65 2.97
C LEU A 37 10.83 -10.80 3.85
N ILE A 38 10.10 -9.84 3.25
CA ILE A 38 9.19 -8.96 3.99
C ILE A 38 7.99 -9.75 4.56
N VAL A 39 7.45 -10.71 3.80
CA VAL A 39 6.39 -11.60 4.28
C VAL A 39 6.88 -12.47 5.43
N ALA A 40 8.13 -12.92 5.40
CA ALA A 40 8.74 -13.67 6.51
C ALA A 40 8.82 -12.85 7.81
N GLU A 41 8.96 -11.51 7.70
CA GLU A 41 8.89 -10.57 8.82
C GLU A 41 7.45 -10.23 9.23
N LYS A 42 6.43 -10.82 8.57
CA LYS A 42 4.99 -10.57 8.80
C LYS A 42 4.52 -9.13 8.53
N HIS A 43 5.29 -8.33 7.80
CA HIS A 43 4.94 -6.95 7.41
C HIS A 43 4.10 -6.91 6.13
N ILE A 44 2.80 -7.17 6.24
CA ILE A 44 1.87 -7.23 5.09
C ILE A 44 1.77 -5.87 4.38
N SER A 45 1.69 -4.76 5.13
CA SER A 45 1.60 -3.40 4.56
C SER A 45 2.79 -3.08 3.65
N ALA A 46 4.02 -3.40 4.11
CA ALA A 46 5.22 -3.18 3.31
C ALA A 46 5.23 -4.03 2.04
N THR A 47 4.70 -5.26 2.11
CA THR A 47 4.56 -6.13 0.93
C THR A 47 3.59 -5.53 -0.09
N VAL A 48 2.46 -4.99 0.34
CA VAL A 48 1.48 -4.33 -0.55
C VAL A 48 2.11 -3.12 -1.24
N ILE A 49 2.80 -2.25 -0.48
CA ILE A 49 3.49 -1.08 -1.03
C ILE A 49 4.54 -1.50 -2.05
N LEU A 50 5.36 -2.50 -1.72
CA LEU A 50 6.39 -3.03 -2.62
C LEU A 50 5.77 -3.61 -3.90
N THR A 51 4.65 -4.32 -3.79
CA THR A 51 3.93 -4.91 -4.94
C THR A 51 3.42 -3.81 -5.87
N LEU A 52 2.73 -2.80 -5.32
CA LEU A 52 2.21 -1.68 -6.10
C LEU A 52 3.34 -0.89 -6.78
N LEU A 53 4.45 -0.69 -6.06
CA LEU A 53 5.61 0.02 -6.58
C LEU A 53 6.29 -0.78 -7.70
N ALA A 54 6.53 -2.08 -7.51
CA ALA A 54 7.13 -2.95 -8.53
C ALA A 54 6.25 -2.99 -9.78
N PHE A 55 4.92 -3.16 -9.62
CA PHE A 55 3.96 -3.12 -10.71
C PHE A 55 4.04 -1.79 -11.47
N THR A 56 4.00 -0.65 -10.75
CA THR A 56 4.07 0.69 -11.35
C THR A 56 5.37 0.87 -12.14
N MET A 57 6.52 0.49 -11.58
CA MET A 57 7.82 0.60 -12.24
C MET A 57 7.91 -0.26 -13.50
N MET A 58 7.47 -1.51 -13.44
CA MET A 58 7.46 -2.41 -14.60
C MET A 58 6.51 -1.90 -15.70
N TRP A 59 5.33 -1.41 -15.32
CA TRP A 59 4.37 -0.87 -16.27
C TRP A 59 4.88 0.40 -16.95
N LEU A 60 5.48 1.31 -16.20
CA LEU A 60 6.16 2.50 -16.75
C LEU A 60 7.35 2.14 -17.64
N GLY A 61 8.02 1.03 -17.36
CA GLY A 61 9.09 0.47 -18.16
C GLY A 61 8.64 -0.16 -19.48
N GLY A 62 7.32 -0.31 -19.72
CA GLY A 62 6.77 -0.87 -20.96
C GLY A 62 6.47 -2.37 -20.90
N THR A 63 6.47 -2.99 -19.72
CA THR A 63 6.08 -4.39 -19.57
C THR A 63 4.59 -4.56 -19.92
N LYS A 64 4.28 -5.50 -20.81
CA LYS A 64 2.89 -5.77 -21.24
C LYS A 64 2.06 -6.36 -20.10
N ILE A 65 0.86 -5.83 -19.89
CA ILE A 65 -0.06 -6.26 -18.82
C ILE A 65 -0.36 -7.77 -18.84
N ARG A 66 -0.30 -8.40 -20.00
CA ARG A 66 -0.50 -9.85 -20.15
C ARG A 66 0.48 -10.67 -19.28
N TRP A 67 1.69 -10.20 -19.04
CA TRP A 67 2.67 -10.91 -18.23
C TRP A 67 2.31 -10.89 -16.75
N PHE A 68 1.76 -9.77 -16.28
CA PHE A 68 1.19 -9.70 -14.92
C PHE A 68 0.04 -10.68 -14.74
N VAL A 69 -0.90 -10.72 -15.71
CA VAL A 69 -2.03 -11.65 -15.68
C VAL A 69 -1.55 -13.09 -15.68
N ILE A 70 -0.56 -13.45 -16.50
CA ILE A 70 -0.01 -14.80 -16.56
C ILE A 70 0.67 -15.17 -15.24
N VAL A 71 1.53 -14.31 -14.69
CA VAL A 71 2.27 -14.61 -13.45
C VAL A 71 1.32 -14.70 -12.26
N PHE A 72 0.46 -13.70 -12.03
CA PHE A 72 -0.49 -13.75 -10.93
C PHE A 72 -1.53 -14.85 -11.11
N GLY A 73 -1.98 -15.10 -12.34
CA GLY A 73 -2.89 -16.20 -12.65
C GLY A 73 -2.26 -17.57 -12.39
N SER A 74 -0.99 -17.77 -12.74
CA SER A 74 -0.28 -19.03 -12.46
C SER A 74 -0.07 -19.23 -10.95
N ILE A 75 0.28 -18.18 -10.20
CA ILE A 75 0.40 -18.24 -8.74
C ILE A 75 -0.95 -18.59 -8.11
N ALA A 76 -2.05 -17.96 -8.55
CA ALA A 76 -3.38 -18.26 -8.06
C ALA A 76 -3.83 -19.70 -8.40
N ALA A 77 -3.52 -20.18 -9.61
CA ALA A 77 -3.81 -21.56 -10.01
C ALA A 77 -3.02 -22.58 -9.17
N ILE A 78 -1.73 -22.34 -8.94
CA ILE A 78 -0.90 -23.19 -8.07
C ILE A 78 -1.43 -23.19 -6.64
N ALA A 79 -1.78 -22.01 -6.10
CA ALA A 79 -2.37 -21.90 -4.77
C ALA A 79 -3.70 -22.67 -4.67
N ALA A 80 -4.57 -22.57 -5.69
CA ALA A 80 -5.81 -23.34 -5.75
C ALA A 80 -5.54 -24.84 -5.75
N VAL A 81 -4.58 -25.32 -6.56
CA VAL A 81 -4.21 -26.75 -6.57
C VAL A 81 -3.71 -27.20 -5.20
N ILE A 82 -2.86 -26.41 -4.54
CA ILE A 82 -2.36 -26.72 -3.19
C ILE A 82 -3.52 -26.81 -2.19
N ILE A 83 -4.45 -25.84 -2.22
CA ILE A 83 -5.59 -25.80 -1.29
C ILE A 83 -6.54 -27.00 -1.48
N PHE A 84 -6.85 -27.36 -2.73
CA PHE A 84 -7.85 -28.39 -3.01
C PHE A 84 -7.29 -29.81 -3.05
N PHE A 85 -6.01 -30.01 -3.33
CA PHE A 85 -5.43 -31.32 -3.59
C PHE A 85 -4.34 -31.75 -2.60
N THR A 86 -3.98 -30.92 -1.60
CA THR A 86 -2.94 -31.28 -0.64
C THR A 86 -3.42 -31.14 0.80
N PRO A 87 -2.88 -31.96 1.75
CA PRO A 87 -3.16 -31.82 3.19
C PRO A 87 -2.77 -30.45 3.77
N LEU A 88 -1.90 -29.72 3.08
CA LEU A 88 -1.52 -28.34 3.45
C LEU A 88 -2.70 -27.36 3.29
N GLY A 89 -3.72 -27.74 2.52
CA GLY A 89 -4.92 -26.93 2.30
C GLY A 89 -5.72 -26.69 3.58
N GLU A 90 -5.78 -27.64 4.51
CA GLU A 90 -6.49 -27.45 5.79
C GLU A 90 -5.90 -26.32 6.63
N GLY A 91 -4.58 -26.25 6.74
CA GLY A 91 -3.92 -25.15 7.45
C GLY A 91 -4.01 -23.79 6.73
N ILE A 92 -4.24 -23.79 5.42
CA ILE A 92 -4.51 -22.56 4.64
C ILE A 92 -5.98 -22.13 4.84
N LEU A 93 -6.92 -23.07 4.90
CA LEU A 93 -8.33 -22.78 5.16
C LEU A 93 -8.55 -22.19 6.57
N ASP A 94 -7.81 -22.62 7.57
CA ASP A 94 -7.83 -22.02 8.91
C ASP A 94 -7.36 -20.56 8.87
N LYS A 95 -6.32 -20.26 8.11
CA LYS A 95 -5.89 -18.87 7.88
C LYS A 95 -6.91 -18.06 7.08
N PHE A 96 -7.68 -18.72 6.22
CA PHE A 96 -8.78 -18.08 5.48
C PHE A 96 -9.93 -17.68 6.40
N SER A 97 -10.28 -18.53 7.39
CA SER A 97 -11.29 -18.18 8.40
C SER A 97 -10.89 -16.94 9.20
N TYR A 98 -9.61 -16.81 9.56
CA TYR A 98 -9.08 -15.60 10.20
C TYR A 98 -9.15 -14.37 9.29
N ALA A 99 -8.88 -14.51 7.98
CA ALA A 99 -9.04 -13.41 7.03
C ALA A 99 -10.51 -12.98 6.89
N VAL A 100 -11.45 -13.92 6.91
CA VAL A 100 -12.90 -13.62 6.90
C VAL A 100 -13.30 -12.83 8.15
N LEU A 101 -12.82 -13.22 9.33
CA LEU A 101 -13.07 -12.46 10.57
C LEU A 101 -12.52 -11.03 10.48
N ARG A 102 -11.35 -10.84 9.89
CA ARG A 102 -10.79 -9.51 9.65
C ARG A 102 -11.62 -8.68 8.68
N ILE A 103 -12.16 -9.27 7.62
CA ILE A 103 -13.05 -8.58 6.69
C ILE A 103 -14.36 -8.19 7.39
N GLN A 104 -14.93 -9.07 8.21
CA GLN A 104 -16.13 -8.77 8.97
C GLN A 104 -15.92 -7.63 9.99
N SER A 105 -14.78 -7.63 10.69
CA SER A 105 -14.44 -6.55 11.62
C SER A 105 -14.12 -5.23 10.91
N TRP A 106 -13.57 -5.29 9.70
CA TRP A 106 -13.40 -4.10 8.86
C TRP A 106 -14.72 -3.49 8.42
N LEU A 107 -15.70 -4.34 8.02
CA LEU A 107 -17.04 -3.87 7.64
C LEU A 107 -17.84 -3.32 8.84
N ASN A 108 -17.63 -3.86 10.04
CA ASN A 108 -18.32 -3.47 11.25
C ASN A 108 -17.33 -3.18 12.41
N PRO A 109 -16.54 -2.11 12.35
CA PRO A 109 -15.48 -1.86 13.33
C PRO A 109 -16.02 -1.55 14.72
N PHE A 110 -17.27 -1.08 14.86
CA PHE A 110 -17.90 -0.76 16.14
C PHE A 110 -18.56 -1.96 16.81
N ASN A 111 -18.82 -3.03 16.07
CA ASN A 111 -19.36 -4.29 16.60
C ASN A 111 -18.62 -5.49 15.98
N PRO A 112 -17.33 -5.67 16.33
CA PRO A 112 -16.51 -6.71 15.73
C PRO A 112 -16.90 -8.10 16.25
N PRO A 113 -16.60 -9.18 15.50
CA PRO A 113 -16.68 -10.54 16.02
C PRO A 113 -15.79 -10.74 17.24
N GLU A 114 -16.15 -11.72 18.09
CA GLU A 114 -15.36 -12.06 19.27
C GLU A 114 -13.91 -12.41 18.91
N GLY A 115 -12.97 -11.89 19.68
CA GLY A 115 -11.53 -12.17 19.52
C GLY A 115 -10.79 -11.28 18.51
N VAL A 116 -11.46 -10.30 17.88
CA VAL A 116 -10.80 -9.34 16.96
C VAL A 116 -10.76 -7.95 17.57
N ASP A 117 -9.56 -7.42 17.73
CA ASP A 117 -9.40 -6.03 18.22
C ASP A 117 -9.52 -5.03 17.06
N THR A 118 -10.46 -4.10 17.21
CA THR A 118 -10.70 -2.97 16.28
C THR A 118 -10.44 -1.62 16.93
N TRP A 119 -9.78 -1.60 18.09
CA TRP A 119 -9.56 -0.38 18.87
C TRP A 119 -8.96 0.75 18.04
N GLN A 120 -7.88 0.49 17.32
CA GLN A 120 -7.20 1.48 16.49
C GLN A 120 -8.12 2.09 15.43
N THR A 121 -8.85 1.25 14.70
CA THR A 121 -9.79 1.70 13.65
C THR A 121 -10.91 2.54 14.24
N ARG A 122 -11.48 2.14 15.38
CA ARG A 122 -12.52 2.90 16.05
C ARG A 122 -12.02 4.26 16.51
N GLN A 123 -10.85 4.31 17.13
CA GLN A 123 -10.26 5.58 17.59
C GLN A 123 -9.94 6.51 16.41
N SER A 124 -9.45 5.96 15.30
CA SER A 124 -9.23 6.73 14.07
C SER A 124 -10.52 7.34 13.52
N LEU A 125 -11.58 6.55 13.41
CA LEU A 125 -12.88 7.05 12.94
C LEU A 125 -13.51 8.09 13.89
N MET A 126 -13.36 7.90 15.22
CA MET A 126 -13.79 8.89 16.21
C MET A 126 -12.99 10.19 16.10
N ALA A 127 -11.66 10.12 15.89
CA ALA A 127 -10.83 11.29 15.65
C ALA A 127 -11.31 12.09 14.44
N ILE A 128 -11.52 11.41 13.30
CA ILE A 128 -12.05 12.06 12.08
C ILE A 128 -13.41 12.70 12.33
N GLY A 129 -14.32 11.97 13.01
CA GLY A 129 -15.67 12.47 13.30
C GLY A 129 -15.70 13.67 14.24
N SER A 130 -14.81 13.70 15.23
CA SER A 130 -14.72 14.80 16.20
C SER A 130 -14.22 16.11 15.57
N GLY A 131 -13.36 16.02 14.53
CA GLY A 131 -12.78 17.19 13.87
C GLY A 131 -13.78 18.07 13.11
N ARG A 132 -14.93 17.55 12.72
CA ARG A 132 -15.95 18.30 11.96
C ARG A 132 -15.35 19.08 10.77
N LEU A 133 -15.82 20.33 10.52
CA LEU A 133 -15.35 21.15 9.40
C LEU A 133 -14.02 21.87 9.69
N LEU A 134 -13.88 22.46 10.89
CA LEU A 134 -12.77 23.36 11.23
C LEU A 134 -11.78 22.77 12.24
N GLY A 135 -12.01 21.57 12.74
CA GLY A 135 -11.16 20.93 13.73
C GLY A 135 -11.39 21.42 15.17
N LEU A 136 -10.81 20.69 16.12
CA LEU A 136 -10.81 21.05 17.55
C LEU A 136 -9.69 22.04 17.90
N GLY A 137 -8.71 22.22 17.02
CA GLY A 137 -7.49 23.01 17.26
C GLY A 137 -6.29 22.14 17.61
N LEU A 138 -5.09 22.64 17.29
CA LEU A 138 -3.82 21.91 17.42
C LEU A 138 -3.47 21.46 18.85
N ALA A 139 -4.00 22.15 19.87
CA ALA A 139 -3.72 21.85 21.28
C ALA A 139 -4.86 21.08 21.98
N GLN A 140 -5.99 20.86 21.33
CA GLN A 140 -7.19 20.24 21.92
C GLN A 140 -7.50 18.85 21.36
N SER A 141 -6.59 18.25 20.63
CA SER A 141 -6.71 16.86 20.16
C SER A 141 -6.62 15.91 21.35
N HIS A 142 -7.69 15.18 21.62
CA HIS A 142 -7.76 14.18 22.70
C HIS A 142 -7.02 12.89 22.30
N GLN A 143 -7.04 12.54 21.02
CA GLN A 143 -6.47 11.29 20.52
C GLN A 143 -4.92 11.29 20.50
N LYS A 144 -4.30 12.47 20.48
CA LYS A 144 -2.85 12.65 20.57
C LYS A 144 -2.28 12.20 21.92
N TYR A 145 -3.08 12.25 22.99
CA TYR A 145 -2.66 11.93 24.35
C TYR A 145 -3.17 10.54 24.78
N PHE A 146 -2.50 9.45 24.33
CA PHE A 146 -2.65 8.07 24.82
C PHE A 146 -3.85 7.23 24.39
N TYR A 147 -4.77 7.71 23.54
CA TYR A 147 -5.90 6.90 23.08
C TYR A 147 -5.62 6.12 21.80
N LEU A 148 -4.71 6.58 20.96
CA LEU A 148 -4.31 5.92 19.72
C LEU A 148 -2.92 5.29 19.89
N PRO A 149 -2.74 3.96 19.72
CA PRO A 149 -1.42 3.35 19.69
C PRO A 149 -0.66 3.82 18.44
N GLU A 150 0.59 4.24 18.60
CA GLU A 150 1.46 4.73 17.53
C GLU A 150 0.83 5.79 16.60
N PRO A 151 0.29 6.88 17.15
CA PRO A 151 -0.44 7.90 16.39
C PRO A 151 0.46 8.60 15.36
N GLU A 152 1.78 8.64 15.61
CA GLU A 152 2.75 9.36 14.79
C GLU A 152 3.11 8.63 13.49
N ASN A 153 2.92 7.31 13.44
CA ASN A 153 3.30 6.49 12.30
C ASN A 153 2.12 6.25 11.35
N ASP A 154 1.15 5.45 11.78
CA ASP A 154 0.13 4.91 10.88
C ASP A 154 -1.15 5.76 10.83
N PHE A 155 -1.43 6.55 11.89
CA PHE A 155 -2.69 7.27 12.04
C PHE A 155 -2.55 8.80 12.06
N ILE A 156 -1.42 9.33 11.58
CA ILE A 156 -1.16 10.78 11.55
C ILE A 156 -2.28 11.58 10.85
N PHE A 157 -2.87 11.01 9.79
CA PHE A 157 -3.94 11.67 9.06
C PHE A 157 -5.24 11.79 9.89
N ALA A 158 -5.54 10.83 10.80
CA ALA A 158 -6.66 10.96 11.73
C ALA A 158 -6.48 12.14 12.68
N ILE A 159 -5.25 12.36 13.18
CA ILE A 159 -4.91 13.50 14.03
C ILE A 159 -5.05 14.82 13.27
N VAL A 160 -4.62 14.85 12.00
CA VAL A 160 -4.81 16.01 11.12
C VAL A 160 -6.29 16.32 10.97
N CYS A 161 -7.13 15.30 10.75
CA CYS A 161 -8.58 15.47 10.67
C CYS A 161 -9.18 15.98 11.98
N GLU A 162 -8.75 15.48 13.13
CA GLU A 162 -9.22 15.93 14.45
C GLU A 162 -8.81 17.38 14.72
N ALA A 163 -7.54 17.72 14.49
CA ALA A 163 -6.97 19.02 14.83
C ALA A 163 -7.40 20.14 13.87
N LEU A 164 -7.41 19.87 12.57
CA LEU A 164 -7.64 20.87 11.51
C LEU A 164 -9.00 20.70 10.80
N GLY A 165 -9.74 19.65 11.12
CA GLY A 165 -11.04 19.35 10.54
C GLY A 165 -10.96 18.93 9.07
N PHE A 166 -12.13 18.89 8.43
CA PHE A 166 -12.26 18.53 7.02
C PHE A 166 -11.48 19.48 6.09
N VAL A 167 -11.47 20.77 6.38
CA VAL A 167 -10.75 21.77 5.57
C VAL A 167 -9.24 21.52 5.61
N GLY A 168 -8.68 21.25 6.78
CA GLY A 168 -7.26 20.93 6.93
C GLY A 168 -6.90 19.60 6.28
N ALA A 169 -7.72 18.57 6.43
CA ALA A 169 -7.55 17.28 5.76
C ALA A 169 -7.54 17.42 4.24
N LEU A 170 -8.50 18.19 3.70
CA LEU A 170 -8.56 18.48 2.25
C LEU A 170 -7.33 19.24 1.75
N ALA A 171 -6.87 20.23 2.51
CA ALA A 171 -5.64 20.96 2.18
C ALA A 171 -4.43 20.04 2.10
N VAL A 172 -4.26 19.10 3.05
CA VAL A 172 -3.18 18.11 3.04
C VAL A 172 -3.28 17.19 1.82
N ILE A 173 -4.47 16.70 1.48
CA ILE A 173 -4.69 15.87 0.28
C ILE A 173 -4.30 16.63 -0.98
N ILE A 174 -4.70 17.90 -1.11
CA ILE A 174 -4.36 18.74 -2.26
C ILE A 174 -2.85 18.96 -2.35
N LEU A 175 -2.17 19.19 -1.23
CA LEU A 175 -0.72 19.36 -1.20
C LEU A 175 0.01 18.08 -1.66
N PHE A 176 -0.42 16.90 -1.22
CA PHE A 176 0.13 15.62 -1.72
C PHE A 176 -0.17 15.42 -3.21
N ALA A 177 -1.37 15.75 -3.67
CA ALA A 177 -1.72 15.66 -5.10
C ALA A 177 -0.84 16.60 -5.96
N LEU A 178 -0.59 17.83 -5.49
CA LEU A 178 0.31 18.78 -6.15
C LEU A 178 1.76 18.30 -6.15
N LEU A 179 2.23 17.72 -5.05
CA LEU A 179 3.57 17.14 -4.96
C LEU A 179 3.74 16.00 -5.95
N VAL A 180 2.80 15.07 -6.01
CA VAL A 180 2.81 13.95 -6.96
C VAL A 180 2.75 14.46 -8.39
N TRP A 181 1.86 15.41 -8.69
CA TRP A 181 1.77 16.03 -10.02
C TRP A 181 3.10 16.68 -10.44
N ARG A 182 3.69 17.50 -9.57
CA ARG A 182 5.01 18.13 -9.85
C ARG A 182 6.12 17.10 -9.99
N GLY A 183 6.12 16.07 -9.17
CA GLY A 183 7.07 14.96 -9.28
C GLY A 183 6.98 14.25 -10.63
N ILE A 184 5.77 13.97 -11.13
CA ILE A 184 5.56 13.40 -12.46
C ILE A 184 6.09 14.34 -13.54
N VAL A 185 5.75 15.64 -13.51
CA VAL A 185 6.19 16.62 -14.51
C VAL A 185 7.72 16.72 -14.55
N ILE A 186 8.38 16.77 -13.38
CA ILE A 186 9.84 16.82 -13.30
C ILE A 186 10.46 15.54 -13.85
N SER A 187 9.90 14.38 -13.49
CA SER A 187 10.39 13.07 -13.95
C SER A 187 10.30 12.93 -15.47
N LEU A 188 9.18 13.37 -16.08
CA LEU A 188 9.01 13.35 -17.54
C LEU A 188 9.96 14.31 -18.27
N SER A 189 10.47 15.33 -17.58
CA SER A 189 11.43 16.30 -18.13
C SER A 189 12.89 15.82 -18.01
N ALA A 190 13.14 14.64 -17.44
CA ALA A 190 14.49 14.10 -17.29
C ALA A 190 15.10 13.80 -18.67
N LYS A 191 16.42 14.03 -18.80
CA LYS A 191 17.16 13.85 -20.06
C LYS A 191 17.40 12.40 -20.42
N ASP A 192 17.42 11.52 -19.45
CA ASP A 192 17.72 10.10 -19.60
C ASP A 192 16.61 9.22 -19.03
N LYS A 193 16.49 8.01 -19.55
CA LYS A 193 15.47 7.04 -19.12
C LYS A 193 15.61 6.61 -17.66
N PHE A 194 16.85 6.53 -17.18
CA PHE A 194 17.10 6.16 -15.79
C PHE A 194 16.56 7.24 -14.84
N GLY A 195 16.89 8.51 -15.07
CA GLY A 195 16.40 9.63 -14.27
C GLY A 195 14.88 9.75 -14.31
N MET A 196 14.27 9.57 -15.50
CA MET A 196 12.82 9.55 -15.64
C MET A 196 12.18 8.46 -14.78
N LEU A 197 12.64 7.21 -14.89
CA LEU A 197 12.10 6.07 -14.14
C LEU A 197 12.35 6.20 -12.64
N LEU A 198 13.52 6.69 -12.24
CA LEU A 198 13.85 6.94 -10.85
C LEU A 198 12.92 7.99 -10.24
N GLY A 199 12.75 9.12 -10.90
CA GLY A 199 11.86 10.19 -10.46
C GLY A 199 10.41 9.75 -10.38
N MET A 200 9.92 9.02 -11.39
CA MET A 200 8.58 8.43 -11.39
C MET A 200 8.40 7.42 -10.27
N GLY A 201 9.38 6.56 -10.02
CA GLY A 201 9.34 5.56 -8.95
C GLY A 201 9.30 6.20 -7.55
N LEU A 202 10.11 7.23 -7.30
CA LEU A 202 10.09 7.97 -6.04
C LEU A 202 8.77 8.71 -5.84
N THR A 203 8.26 9.35 -6.89
CA THR A 203 6.96 10.03 -6.86
C THR A 203 5.81 9.05 -6.61
N ALA A 204 5.83 7.91 -7.29
CA ALA A 204 4.85 6.85 -7.10
C ALA A 204 4.90 6.29 -5.68
N GLN A 205 6.07 6.11 -5.09
CA GLN A 205 6.22 5.65 -3.70
C GLN A 205 5.52 6.60 -2.73
N VAL A 206 5.78 7.90 -2.84
CA VAL A 206 5.14 8.91 -1.97
C VAL A 206 3.62 8.91 -2.18
N GLY A 207 3.16 8.89 -3.44
CA GLY A 207 1.73 8.87 -3.76
C GLY A 207 1.01 7.62 -3.24
N ILE A 208 1.59 6.44 -3.45
CA ILE A 208 1.04 5.16 -2.97
C ILE A 208 0.95 5.16 -1.45
N GLN A 209 2.03 5.57 -0.75
CA GLN A 209 2.03 5.63 0.71
C GLN A 209 0.98 6.59 1.26
N ALA A 210 0.86 7.80 0.68
CA ALA A 210 -0.15 8.77 1.09
C ALA A 210 -1.58 8.23 0.88
N ILE A 211 -1.87 7.65 -0.29
CA ILE A 211 -3.19 7.07 -0.59
C ILE A 211 -3.51 5.91 0.37
N LEU A 212 -2.57 4.98 0.55
CA LEU A 212 -2.80 3.83 1.43
C LEU A 212 -3.02 4.26 2.88
N ASN A 213 -2.22 5.22 3.40
CA ASN A 213 -2.42 5.75 4.75
C ASN A 213 -3.81 6.37 4.90
N ILE A 214 -4.23 7.23 3.97
CA ILE A 214 -5.57 7.84 3.98
C ILE A 214 -6.65 6.75 3.94
N CYS A 215 -6.53 5.75 3.07
CA CYS A 215 -7.50 4.67 2.94
C CYS A 215 -7.61 3.80 4.20
N VAL A 216 -6.49 3.51 4.87
CA VAL A 216 -6.49 2.74 6.13
C VAL A 216 -7.13 3.57 7.26
N VAL A 217 -6.71 4.81 7.41
CA VAL A 217 -7.20 5.72 8.46
C VAL A 217 -8.71 5.99 8.33
N THR A 218 -9.22 6.10 7.10
CA THR A 218 -10.65 6.28 6.82
C THR A 218 -11.45 4.98 6.81
N ASN A 219 -10.82 3.86 7.14
CA ASN A 219 -11.42 2.53 7.06
C ASN A 219 -11.97 2.17 5.67
N THR A 220 -11.43 2.77 4.60
CA THR A 220 -11.74 2.40 3.21
C THR A 220 -11.04 1.09 2.83
N LEU A 221 -9.86 0.84 3.41
CA LEU A 221 -9.14 -0.43 3.33
C LEU A 221 -9.01 -1.03 4.74
N PRO A 222 -8.98 -2.38 4.84
CA PRO A 222 -8.77 -3.03 6.12
C PRO A 222 -7.41 -2.65 6.71
N ASN A 223 -7.38 -2.41 8.01
CA ASN A 223 -6.13 -2.19 8.73
C ASN A 223 -5.27 -3.45 8.65
N THR A 224 -4.07 -3.30 8.09
CA THR A 224 -3.08 -4.38 7.96
C THR A 224 -2.09 -4.39 9.12
N GLY A 225 -2.25 -3.49 10.10
CA GLY A 225 -1.50 -3.48 11.35
C GLY A 225 -1.76 -4.75 12.17
N ILE A 226 -0.73 -5.26 12.77
CA ILE A 226 -0.72 -6.41 13.68
C ILE A 226 -0.96 -5.87 15.08
#